data_f102900ddb57a658f7771c7c6f471a71
#
_entry.id   f102900ddb57a658f7771c7c6f471a71
#
_cell.length_a   1.000
_cell.length_b   1.000
_cell.length_c   1.000
_cell.angle_alpha   90.00
_cell.angle_beta   90.00
_cell.angle_gamma   90.00
#
_symmetry.space_group_name_H-M   'P 1'
#
loop_
_entity.id
_entity.type
_entity.pdbx_description
1 polymer ?
#
loop_
_entity_poly.entity_id
_entity_poly.type
_entity_poly.pdbx_seq_one_letter_code
_entity_poly.pdbx_strand_id
1 'polypeptide(L)'
;MYFLRFKIIGILLRYMSMGMEIEHKFLVEDDSYRTESCDQCEIKQGFLSRDPERTVRVRLLDDKAFITIKGKGAGAAHPEFEYEIPMNDALQMLALCRPPIIEKTRYIVMHNGNRWEVDEFHGDLEGLVLAELEVPSEDFSFSRPSFVGKEVTGDPRYYNSQLGTQG
;
A
#
# COMPACT_ATOMS: atom_id res chain seq x y z
N MET A 1 -0.40 5.69 -25.49
CA MET A 1 1.05 5.44 -25.36
C MET A 1 1.66 5.89 -24.03
N TYR A 2 1.05 6.82 -23.30
CA TYR A 2 1.52 7.26 -21.97
C TYR A 2 1.19 6.31 -20.83
N PHE A 3 0.06 5.60 -20.86
CA PHE A 3 -0.39 4.66 -19.81
C PHE A 3 0.53 3.45 -19.60
N LEU A 4 1.21 2.99 -20.65
CA LEU A 4 2.12 1.83 -20.55
C LEU A 4 3.44 2.16 -19.85
N ARG A 5 3.89 3.43 -19.90
CA ARG A 5 5.14 3.88 -19.27
C ARG A 5 5.08 3.93 -17.74
N PHE A 6 3.92 4.29 -17.17
CA PHE A 6 3.78 4.39 -15.71
C PHE A 6 3.70 3.02 -15.02
N LYS A 7 3.05 2.02 -15.65
CA LYS A 7 3.08 0.63 -15.14
C LYS A 7 4.49 0.04 -15.14
N ILE A 8 5.31 0.39 -16.12
CA ILE A 8 6.70 -0.10 -16.25
C ILE A 8 7.62 0.50 -15.18
N ILE A 9 7.44 1.76 -14.80
CA ILE A 9 8.30 2.43 -13.78
C ILE A 9 8.06 1.84 -12.38
N GLY A 10 6.82 1.57 -11.99
CA GLY A 10 6.52 0.91 -10.72
C GLY A 10 7.04 -0.53 -10.65
N ILE A 11 7.02 -1.25 -11.76
CA ILE A 11 7.59 -2.61 -11.87
C ILE A 11 9.12 -2.55 -11.88
N LEU A 12 9.75 -1.55 -12.52
CA LEU A 12 11.20 -1.40 -12.56
C LEU A 12 11.79 -1.03 -11.19
N LEU A 13 11.14 -0.16 -10.41
CA LEU A 13 11.56 0.18 -9.04
C LEU A 13 11.54 -1.06 -8.13
N ARG A 14 10.52 -1.92 -8.23
CA ARG A 14 10.47 -3.19 -7.48
C ARG A 14 11.57 -4.18 -7.87
N TYR A 15 11.98 -4.20 -9.15
CA TYR A 15 13.09 -5.05 -9.61
C TYR A 15 14.46 -4.57 -9.13
N MET A 16 14.60 -3.26 -8.85
CA MET A 16 15.87 -2.68 -8.40
C MET A 16 16.09 -2.74 -6.88
N SER A 17 15.04 -2.96 -6.09
CA SER A 17 15.12 -2.93 -4.61
C SER A 17 15.64 -4.23 -3.98
N MET A 18 16.00 -5.25 -4.76
CA MET A 18 16.48 -6.55 -4.25
C MET A 18 15.62 -7.15 -3.11
N GLY A 19 14.30 -6.93 -3.16
CA GLY A 19 13.36 -7.42 -2.14
C GLY A 19 13.31 -6.58 -0.86
N MET A 20 13.88 -5.36 -0.84
CA MET A 20 13.71 -4.39 0.25
C MET A 20 12.76 -3.29 -0.21
N GLU A 21 11.68 -3.08 0.54
CA GLU A 21 10.77 -1.96 0.38
C GLU A 21 11.07 -0.90 1.44
N ILE A 22 11.14 0.36 1.03
CA ILE A 22 11.29 1.51 1.93
C ILE A 22 10.09 2.42 1.69
N GLU A 23 9.17 2.47 2.66
CA GLU A 23 7.89 3.16 2.55
C GLU A 23 7.73 4.17 3.67
N HIS A 24 7.42 5.41 3.30
CA HIS A 24 6.97 6.45 4.22
C HIS A 24 5.44 6.53 4.22
N LYS A 25 4.86 6.73 5.39
CA LYS A 25 3.41 6.77 5.59
C LYS A 25 2.98 8.05 6.32
N PHE A 26 1.89 8.65 5.86
CA PHE A 26 1.39 9.94 6.36
C PHE A 26 -0.12 9.93 6.54
N LEU A 27 -0.61 10.73 7.49
CA LEU A 27 -2.00 11.12 7.54
C LEU A 27 -2.31 12.12 6.41
N VAL A 28 -3.55 12.13 5.96
CA VAL A 28 -4.04 13.04 4.92
C VAL A 28 -4.92 14.10 5.58
N GLU A 29 -4.72 15.39 5.23
CA GLU A 29 -5.37 16.53 5.87
C GLU A 29 -6.58 17.07 5.10
N ASP A 30 -6.64 16.86 3.78
CA ASP A 30 -7.75 17.30 2.94
C ASP A 30 -7.96 16.33 1.76
N ASP A 31 -9.02 16.54 0.98
CA ASP A 31 -9.44 15.65 -0.09
C ASP A 31 -8.98 16.07 -1.50
N SER A 32 -8.03 17.02 -1.60
CA SER A 32 -7.50 17.49 -2.89
C SER A 32 -6.83 16.38 -3.71
N TYR A 33 -6.33 15.32 -3.06
CA TYR A 33 -5.80 14.13 -3.73
C TYR A 33 -6.77 13.52 -4.75
N ARG A 34 -8.10 13.63 -4.52
CA ARG A 34 -9.11 13.09 -5.44
C ARG A 34 -9.09 13.83 -6.79
N THR A 35 -8.88 15.15 -6.75
CA THR A 35 -8.80 15.96 -7.98
C THR A 35 -7.41 15.96 -8.60
N GLU A 36 -6.38 15.73 -7.82
CA GLU A 36 -4.99 15.66 -8.27
C GLU A 36 -4.59 14.27 -8.78
N SER A 37 -5.42 13.24 -8.50
CA SER A 37 -5.13 11.88 -8.91
C SER A 37 -5.15 11.72 -10.43
N CYS A 38 -4.19 10.95 -10.94
CA CYS A 38 -4.12 10.57 -12.35
C CYS A 38 -4.64 9.16 -12.62
N ASP A 39 -4.88 8.37 -11.57
CA ASP A 39 -5.41 7.00 -11.64
C ASP A 39 -6.02 6.60 -10.28
N GLN A 40 -6.91 5.60 -10.30
CA GLN A 40 -7.45 5.00 -9.08
C GLN A 40 -7.73 3.52 -9.29
N CYS A 41 -7.73 2.75 -8.20
CA CYS A 41 -8.07 1.33 -8.22
C CYS A 41 -8.75 0.90 -6.91
N GLU A 42 -9.58 -0.15 -7.01
CA GLU A 42 -10.21 -0.76 -5.85
C GLU A 42 -9.32 -1.89 -5.30
N ILE A 43 -9.16 -1.90 -3.99
CA ILE A 43 -8.36 -2.91 -3.29
C ILE A 43 -9.22 -3.60 -2.24
N LYS A 44 -9.20 -4.94 -2.28
CA LYS A 44 -9.73 -5.79 -1.22
C LYS A 44 -8.62 -6.72 -0.75
N GLN A 45 -8.30 -6.70 0.54
CA GLN A 45 -7.18 -7.46 1.07
C GLN A 45 -7.46 -8.09 2.43
N GLY A 46 -6.83 -9.22 2.66
CA GLY A 46 -6.85 -9.93 3.93
C GLY A 46 -5.47 -10.47 4.28
N PHE A 47 -5.30 -10.92 5.52
CA PHE A 47 -4.04 -11.46 6.02
C PHE A 47 -4.19 -12.92 6.45
N LEU A 48 -3.43 -13.80 5.80
CA LEU A 48 -3.24 -15.19 6.25
C LEU A 48 -2.34 -15.25 7.48
N SER A 49 -1.38 -14.33 7.59
CA SER A 49 -0.56 -14.12 8.79
C SER A 49 -0.46 -12.63 9.08
N ARG A 50 -0.72 -12.24 10.33
CA ARG A 50 -0.54 -10.88 10.86
C ARG A 50 0.68 -10.76 11.78
N ASP A 51 1.47 -11.83 11.88
CA ASP A 51 2.72 -11.83 12.63
C ASP A 51 3.64 -10.72 12.11
N PRO A 52 4.05 -9.74 12.94
CA PRO A 52 4.91 -8.63 12.50
C PRO A 52 6.25 -9.06 11.89
N GLU A 53 6.71 -10.27 12.20
CA GLU A 53 7.97 -10.80 11.66
C GLU A 53 7.80 -11.46 10.29
N ARG A 54 6.55 -11.80 9.91
CA ARG A 54 6.22 -12.53 8.68
C ARG A 54 4.76 -12.35 8.29
N THR A 55 4.37 -11.17 7.90
CA THR A 55 3.01 -10.95 7.39
C THR A 55 2.84 -11.62 6.04
N VAL A 56 1.67 -12.23 5.83
CA VAL A 56 1.26 -12.80 4.54
C VAL A 56 -0.08 -12.20 4.17
N ARG A 57 -0.11 -11.39 3.13
CA ARG A 57 -1.28 -10.68 2.63
C ARG A 57 -1.74 -11.26 1.31
N VAL A 58 -3.04 -11.43 1.15
CA VAL A 58 -3.69 -11.67 -0.15
C VAL A 58 -4.44 -10.41 -0.53
N ARG A 59 -4.31 -9.96 -1.78
CA ARG A 59 -4.88 -8.72 -2.27
C ARG A 59 -5.50 -8.92 -3.64
N LEU A 60 -6.75 -8.47 -3.79
CA LEU A 60 -7.36 -8.19 -5.09
C LEU A 60 -7.11 -6.72 -5.41
N LEU A 61 -6.72 -6.43 -6.63
CA LEU A 61 -6.50 -5.11 -7.17
C LEU A 61 -7.13 -5.07 -8.54
N ASP A 62 -8.34 -4.51 -8.64
CA ASP A 62 -9.18 -4.55 -9.83
C ASP A 62 -9.33 -6.00 -10.35
N ASP A 63 -8.82 -6.28 -11.55
CA ASP A 63 -8.87 -7.59 -12.23
C ASP A 63 -7.69 -8.51 -11.93
N LYS A 64 -6.78 -8.10 -11.02
CA LYS A 64 -5.57 -8.85 -10.64
C LYS A 64 -5.57 -9.24 -9.18
N ALA A 65 -4.79 -10.26 -8.87
CA ALA A 65 -4.60 -10.73 -7.50
C ALA A 65 -3.13 -10.98 -7.19
N PHE A 66 -2.75 -10.74 -5.94
CA PHE A 66 -1.38 -10.85 -5.46
C PHE A 66 -1.31 -11.50 -4.09
N ILE A 67 -0.24 -12.26 -3.86
CA ILE A 67 0.19 -12.65 -2.53
C ILE A 67 1.48 -11.90 -2.20
N THR A 68 1.52 -11.30 -1.01
CA THR A 68 2.67 -10.52 -0.54
C THR A 68 3.16 -11.09 0.78
N ILE A 69 4.45 -11.34 0.88
CA ILE A 69 5.13 -11.76 2.11
C ILE A 69 6.04 -10.62 2.53
N LYS A 70 5.83 -10.09 3.73
CA LYS A 70 6.65 -9.00 4.28
C LYS A 70 7.31 -9.48 5.57
N GLY A 71 8.63 -9.38 5.61
CA GLY A 71 9.43 -9.72 6.79
C GLY A 71 9.57 -8.55 7.77
N LYS A 72 10.18 -8.82 8.93
CA LYS A 72 10.54 -7.79 9.89
C LYS A 72 11.60 -6.87 9.29
N GLY A 73 11.38 -5.57 9.41
CA GLY A 73 12.30 -4.54 8.98
C GLY A 73 12.75 -3.64 10.12
N ALA A 74 13.51 -2.61 9.80
CA ALA A 74 13.93 -1.54 10.70
C ALA A 74 13.53 -0.19 10.08
N GLY A 75 12.78 0.63 10.85
CA GLY A 75 12.29 1.92 10.35
C GLY A 75 11.32 1.74 9.18
N ALA A 76 11.63 2.39 8.05
CA ALA A 76 10.83 2.33 6.83
C ALA A 76 11.16 1.12 5.92
N ALA A 77 12.30 0.43 6.17
CA ALA A 77 12.81 -0.63 5.30
C ALA A 77 12.33 -2.02 5.74
N HIS A 78 11.73 -2.78 4.83
CA HIS A 78 11.24 -4.14 5.06
C HIS A 78 11.56 -5.05 3.86
N PRO A 79 11.97 -6.33 4.08
CA PRO A 79 11.99 -7.30 3.00
C PRO A 79 10.56 -7.59 2.55
N GLU A 80 10.30 -7.46 1.23
CA GLU A 80 9.01 -7.73 0.64
C GLU A 80 9.15 -8.60 -0.62
N PHE A 81 8.29 -9.61 -0.71
CA PHE A 81 8.15 -10.49 -1.86
C PHE A 81 6.69 -10.49 -2.30
N GLU A 82 6.42 -10.10 -3.55
CA GLU A 82 5.07 -10.06 -4.09
C GLU A 82 4.98 -10.83 -5.41
N TYR A 83 3.95 -11.66 -5.52
CA TYR A 83 3.69 -12.49 -6.68
C TYR A 83 2.24 -12.33 -7.15
N GLU A 84 2.04 -12.18 -8.46
CA GLU A 84 0.71 -12.27 -9.05
C GLU A 84 0.24 -13.73 -8.99
N ILE A 85 -1.00 -13.94 -8.56
CA ILE A 85 -1.62 -15.27 -8.42
C ILE A 85 -2.95 -15.31 -9.17
N PRO A 86 -3.47 -16.51 -9.52
CA PRO A 86 -4.78 -16.64 -10.13
C PRO A 86 -5.89 -16.05 -9.24
N MET A 87 -6.83 -15.33 -9.84
CA MET A 87 -7.95 -14.69 -9.12
C MET A 87 -8.76 -15.72 -8.30
N ASN A 88 -9.04 -16.90 -8.86
CA ASN A 88 -9.78 -17.94 -8.15
C ASN A 88 -9.06 -18.44 -6.90
N ASP A 89 -7.74 -18.53 -6.93
CA ASP A 89 -6.94 -18.93 -5.77
C ASP A 89 -6.98 -17.83 -4.71
N ALA A 90 -6.84 -16.57 -5.14
CA ALA A 90 -6.91 -15.42 -4.23
C ALA A 90 -8.26 -15.32 -3.51
N LEU A 91 -9.38 -15.56 -4.20
CA LEU A 91 -10.72 -15.57 -3.59
C LEU A 91 -10.84 -16.67 -2.50
N GLN A 92 -10.29 -17.85 -2.75
CA GLN A 92 -10.26 -18.93 -1.77
C GLN A 92 -9.34 -18.58 -0.59
N MET A 93 -8.16 -18.00 -0.86
CA MET A 93 -7.24 -17.55 0.19
C MET A 93 -7.85 -16.42 1.05
N LEU A 94 -8.60 -15.49 0.46
CA LEU A 94 -9.32 -14.44 1.22
C LEU A 94 -10.34 -15.04 2.19
N ALA A 95 -11.01 -16.13 1.81
CA ALA A 95 -11.93 -16.84 2.69
C ALA A 95 -11.22 -17.51 3.88
N LEU A 96 -9.92 -17.78 3.78
CA LEU A 96 -9.08 -18.31 4.87
C LEU A 96 -8.50 -17.20 5.77
N CYS A 97 -8.54 -15.94 5.32
CA CYS A 97 -8.04 -14.82 6.10
C CYS A 97 -8.90 -14.57 7.33
N ARG A 98 -8.24 -14.21 8.42
CA ARG A 98 -8.97 -13.78 9.63
C ARG A 98 -9.46 -12.34 9.45
N PRO A 99 -10.68 -12.02 9.91
CA PRO A 99 -11.17 -10.64 9.88
C PRO A 99 -10.23 -9.68 10.62
N PRO A 100 -10.27 -8.39 10.27
CA PRO A 100 -11.06 -7.79 9.22
C PRO A 100 -10.47 -8.00 7.82
N ILE A 101 -11.35 -8.07 6.81
CA ILE A 101 -10.99 -7.88 5.41
C ILE A 101 -11.03 -6.36 5.16
N ILE A 102 -9.95 -5.81 4.62
CA ILE A 102 -9.81 -4.38 4.37
C ILE A 102 -10.24 -4.08 2.93
N GLU A 103 -11.13 -3.10 2.78
CA GLU A 103 -11.55 -2.55 1.50
C GLU A 103 -11.12 -1.08 1.44
N LYS A 104 -10.55 -0.65 0.31
CA LYS A 104 -10.10 0.71 0.11
C LYS A 104 -10.03 1.08 -1.36
N THR A 105 -10.21 2.36 -1.66
CA THR A 105 -9.89 2.95 -2.96
C THR A 105 -8.50 3.57 -2.87
N ARG A 106 -7.61 3.21 -3.77
CA ARG A 106 -6.28 3.78 -3.89
C ARG A 106 -6.25 4.79 -5.02
N TYR A 107 -5.90 6.02 -4.70
CA TYR A 107 -5.65 7.10 -5.64
C TYR A 107 -4.16 7.25 -5.89
N ILE A 108 -3.78 7.46 -7.14
CA ILE A 108 -2.39 7.67 -7.54
C ILE A 108 -2.20 9.15 -7.85
N VAL A 109 -1.31 9.80 -7.11
CA VAL A 109 -0.95 11.21 -7.32
C VAL A 109 0.52 11.31 -7.68
N MET A 110 0.79 11.97 -8.82
CA MET A 110 2.17 12.27 -9.24
C MET A 110 2.56 13.66 -8.76
N HIS A 111 3.53 13.75 -7.85
CA HIS A 111 4.00 15.01 -7.30
C HIS A 111 5.53 15.11 -7.38
N ASN A 112 6.04 16.09 -8.13
CA ASN A 112 7.48 16.33 -8.35
C ASN A 112 8.26 15.06 -8.73
N GLY A 113 7.68 14.24 -9.63
CA GLY A 113 8.31 13.01 -10.11
C GLY A 113 8.12 11.79 -9.19
N ASN A 114 7.56 11.95 -8.01
CA ASN A 114 7.27 10.87 -7.07
C ASN A 114 5.82 10.40 -7.22
N ARG A 115 5.63 9.07 -7.08
CA ARG A 115 4.32 8.43 -7.14
C ARG A 115 3.81 8.22 -5.72
N TRP A 116 2.83 9.02 -5.34
CA TRP A 116 2.12 8.90 -4.07
C TRP A 116 0.92 7.97 -4.23
N GLU A 117 0.71 7.10 -3.26
CA GLU A 117 -0.45 6.24 -3.15
C GLU A 117 -1.30 6.72 -1.97
N VAL A 118 -2.53 7.15 -2.26
CA VAL A 118 -3.46 7.63 -1.24
C VAL A 118 -4.58 6.62 -1.09
N ASP A 119 -4.64 5.97 0.07
CA ASP A 119 -5.60 4.94 0.40
C ASP A 119 -6.74 5.53 1.22
N GLU A 120 -7.93 5.55 0.64
CA GLU A 120 -9.19 5.89 1.30
C GLU A 120 -9.87 4.60 1.73
N PHE A 121 -9.98 4.38 3.03
CA PHE A 121 -10.50 3.14 3.60
C PHE A 121 -12.03 3.18 3.70
N HIS A 122 -12.66 2.00 3.61
CA HIS A 122 -14.10 1.81 3.64
C HIS A 122 -14.56 0.91 4.80
N GLY A 123 -15.90 0.85 5.00
CA GLY A 123 -16.50 -0.01 6.02
C GLY A 123 -16.13 0.43 7.43
N ASP A 124 -15.62 -0.49 8.25
CA ASP A 124 -15.27 -0.23 9.64
C ASP A 124 -14.11 0.78 9.80
N LEU A 125 -13.39 1.06 8.72
CA LEU A 125 -12.29 2.03 8.67
C LEU A 125 -12.66 3.32 7.95
N GLU A 126 -13.96 3.55 7.68
CA GLU A 126 -14.45 4.75 7.01
C GLU A 126 -13.95 6.03 7.69
N GLY A 127 -13.46 6.98 6.89
CA GLY A 127 -12.87 8.23 7.36
C GLY A 127 -11.35 8.17 7.60
N LEU A 128 -10.72 6.99 7.58
CA LEU A 128 -9.26 6.89 7.56
C LEU A 128 -8.77 7.10 6.14
N VAL A 129 -7.81 8.02 5.96
CA VAL A 129 -7.09 8.21 4.70
C VAL A 129 -5.60 8.27 5.00
N LEU A 130 -4.82 7.44 4.31
CA LEU A 130 -3.36 7.37 4.45
C LEU A 130 -2.69 7.62 3.12
N ALA A 131 -1.60 8.39 3.13
CA ALA A 131 -0.73 8.56 1.96
C ALA A 131 0.56 7.77 2.19
N GLU A 132 0.99 7.05 1.15
CA GLU A 132 2.20 6.23 1.15
C GLU A 132 3.12 6.68 0.03
N LEU A 133 4.42 6.71 0.31
CA LEU A 133 5.48 6.97 -0.67
C LEU A 133 6.57 5.92 -0.54
N GLU A 134 6.75 5.09 -1.56
CA GLU A 134 7.89 4.20 -1.68
C GLU A 134 9.09 4.98 -2.25
N VAL A 135 10.25 4.83 -1.61
CA VAL A 135 11.49 5.52 -1.97
C VAL A 135 12.63 4.54 -2.22
N PRO A 136 13.63 4.89 -3.07
CA PRO A 136 14.72 3.99 -3.42
C PRO A 136 15.77 3.82 -2.30
N SER A 137 15.85 4.75 -1.34
CA SER A 137 16.80 4.71 -0.23
C SER A 137 16.28 5.52 0.97
N GLU A 138 16.78 5.24 2.18
CA GLU A 138 16.36 5.94 3.41
C GLU A 138 16.73 7.43 3.41
N ASP A 139 17.77 7.82 2.69
CA ASP A 139 18.26 9.20 2.56
C ASP A 139 17.62 9.94 1.35
N PHE A 140 16.66 9.31 0.67
CA PHE A 140 15.98 9.92 -0.48
C PHE A 140 15.18 11.14 -0.06
N SER A 141 15.47 12.27 -0.70
CA SER A 141 14.80 13.55 -0.44
C SER A 141 13.58 13.70 -1.35
N PHE A 142 12.43 14.02 -0.77
CA PHE A 142 11.18 14.23 -1.51
C PHE A 142 10.41 15.44 -0.97
N SER A 143 9.58 16.02 -1.82
CA SER A 143 8.60 17.04 -1.42
C SER A 143 7.23 16.40 -1.20
N ARG A 144 6.45 16.98 -0.30
CA ARG A 144 5.10 16.50 0.04
C ARG A 144 4.04 17.30 -0.73
N PRO A 145 3.01 16.64 -1.32
CA PRO A 145 1.80 17.32 -1.77
C PRO A 145 1.10 18.06 -0.62
N SER A 146 0.26 19.04 -0.95
CA SER A 146 -0.42 19.89 0.04
C SER A 146 -1.33 19.11 1.01
N PHE A 147 -1.93 18.02 0.54
CA PHE A 147 -2.81 17.16 1.35
C PHE A 147 -2.07 16.23 2.33
N VAL A 148 -0.73 16.12 2.22
CA VAL A 148 0.07 15.22 3.07
C VAL A 148 0.42 15.91 4.38
N GLY A 149 -0.08 15.35 5.47
CA GLY A 149 0.10 15.86 6.82
C GLY A 149 1.19 15.16 7.62
N LYS A 150 0.84 14.78 8.86
CA LYS A 150 1.77 14.19 9.82
C LYS A 150 2.28 12.83 9.36
N GLU A 151 3.59 12.63 9.45
CA GLU A 151 4.21 11.33 9.23
C GLU A 151 3.91 10.36 10.38
N VAL A 152 3.54 9.14 10.00
CA VAL A 152 3.20 8.02 10.88
C VAL A 152 3.96 6.74 10.52
N THR A 153 5.06 6.87 9.78
CA THR A 153 5.97 5.77 9.45
C THR A 153 6.43 5.07 10.74
N GLY A 154 6.34 3.75 10.76
CA GLY A 154 6.74 2.95 11.93
C GLY A 154 5.73 2.94 13.09
N ASP A 155 4.60 3.65 13.01
CA ASP A 155 3.55 3.57 14.01
C ASP A 155 2.63 2.35 13.75
N PRO A 156 2.61 1.34 14.65
CA PRO A 156 1.85 0.12 14.43
C PRO A 156 0.35 0.33 14.24
N ARG A 157 -0.22 1.43 14.77
CA ARG A 157 -1.65 1.75 14.61
C ARG A 157 -2.08 1.92 13.17
N TYR A 158 -1.13 2.28 12.29
CA TYR A 158 -1.36 2.52 10.86
C TYR A 158 -0.82 1.42 9.95
N TYR A 159 -0.35 0.30 10.51
CA TYR A 159 0.01 -0.86 9.71
C TYR A 159 -1.23 -1.53 9.15
N ASN A 160 -1.29 -1.75 7.84
CA ASN A 160 -2.42 -2.44 7.21
C ASN A 160 -2.74 -3.79 7.89
N SER A 161 -1.72 -4.51 8.41
CA SER A 161 -1.90 -5.76 9.13
C SER A 161 -2.55 -5.61 10.52
N GLN A 162 -2.58 -4.41 11.08
CA GLN A 162 -3.13 -4.09 12.40
C GLN A 162 -4.43 -3.29 12.33
N LEU A 163 -4.72 -2.66 11.19
CA LEU A 163 -5.96 -1.89 11.01
C LEU A 163 -7.20 -2.75 11.26
N GLY A 164 -8.14 -2.21 12.05
CA GLY A 164 -9.40 -2.86 12.37
C GLY A 164 -9.29 -4.06 13.33
N THR A 165 -8.10 -4.38 13.86
CA THR A 165 -7.92 -5.49 14.81
C THR A 165 -8.04 -5.06 16.27
N GLN A 166 -8.07 -3.77 16.54
CA GLN A 166 -8.24 -3.21 17.89
C GLN A 166 -9.73 -2.99 18.14
N GLY A 167 -10.39 -3.98 18.68
CA GLY A 167 -11.74 -3.98 19.17
C GLY A 167 -11.77 -4.51 20.59
#